data_408a22b49d150d157c3723d6ad3abdea
#
_entry.id   408a22b49d150d157c3723d6ad3abdea
#
_cell.length_a   1.000
_cell.length_b   1.000
_cell.length_c   1.000
_cell.angle_alpha   90.00
_cell.angle_beta   90.00
_cell.angle_gamma   90.00
#
_symmetry.space_group_name_H-M   'P 1'
#
loop_
_entity.id
_entity.type
_entity.pdbx_description
1 polymer ?
#
loop_
_entity_poly.entity_id
_entity_poly.type
_entity_poly.pdbx_seq_one_letter_code
_entity_poly.pdbx_strand_id
1 'polypeptide(L)'
;MMNRNNNNNNIYCQFTSTTIANGGNHPPECKCYSRILSSYDQSLEELKFQKSACHFAQIGNVEKLKQLLENDCERWTNSIDTQLSGLTPLHYASRNGHSECVKLLLEKKYACKVNARTTSGNSTALMRASATGEAEIVEMLLKAGADASLRDDDGETALHKAYTFIRQEKRRNEDFEEERRKRAEMKFEKIVKVLVANYPEARTVTNRRGEKPCEREI
;
A
#
# COMPACT_ATOMS: atom_id res chain seq x y z
N MET A 1 26.26 32.85 23.51
CA MET A 1 26.06 33.10 24.94
C MET A 1 25.02 32.09 25.45
N MET A 2 25.40 31.30 26.44
CA MET A 2 24.49 30.33 27.07
C MET A 2 23.74 31.01 28.21
N ASN A 3 22.42 31.06 28.14
CA ASN A 3 21.60 31.52 29.26
C ASN A 3 21.17 30.30 30.08
N ARG A 4 21.65 30.14 31.29
CA ARG A 4 21.19 29.12 32.24
C ARG A 4 19.96 29.67 32.98
N ASN A 5 18.79 29.22 32.60
CA ASN A 5 17.62 29.34 33.48
C ASN A 5 17.60 28.15 34.45
N ASN A 6 17.81 28.48 35.73
CA ASN A 6 17.67 27.53 36.84
C ASN A 6 16.20 27.13 37.01
N ASN A 7 15.82 26.02 36.45
CA ASN A 7 14.83 25.03 36.93
C ASN A 7 14.46 24.14 35.75
N ASN A 8 14.91 22.92 35.82
CA ASN A 8 14.81 21.80 34.87
C ASN A 8 15.99 21.71 33.88
N ASN A 9 16.71 20.59 33.96
CA ASN A 9 17.84 20.15 33.11
C ASN A 9 17.53 20.05 31.61
N ASN A 10 16.94 21.07 31.00
CA ASN A 10 16.68 21.13 29.57
C ASN A 10 17.58 22.22 28.96
N ILE A 11 18.69 21.82 28.38
CA ILE A 11 19.56 22.71 27.59
C ILE A 11 18.88 22.90 26.22
N TYR A 12 18.30 24.10 26.01
CA TYR A 12 17.80 24.52 24.69
C TYR A 12 18.81 25.40 24.00
N CYS A 13 19.13 25.11 22.73
CA CYS A 13 19.94 26.01 21.92
C CYS A 13 19.06 27.12 21.31
N GLN A 14 19.47 28.37 21.44
CA GLN A 14 18.84 29.52 20.77
C GLN A 14 19.37 29.71 19.33
N PHE A 15 19.44 28.65 18.54
CA PHE A 15 19.87 28.79 17.14
C PHE A 15 18.65 28.76 16.22
N THR A 16 18.56 29.77 15.34
CA THR A 16 17.55 29.82 14.27
C THR A 16 17.89 28.84 13.16
N SER A 17 16.90 28.42 12.39
CA SER A 17 16.98 27.42 11.31
C SER A 17 18.10 27.68 10.28
N THR A 18 18.54 28.93 10.14
CA THR A 18 19.61 29.35 9.21
C THR A 18 21.01 29.02 9.68
N THR A 19 21.24 28.88 10.98
CA THR A 19 22.57 28.61 11.54
C THR A 19 22.94 27.14 11.52
N ILE A 20 21.95 26.26 11.40
CA ILE A 20 22.12 24.80 11.35
C ILE A 20 22.68 24.35 9.98
N ALA A 21 22.34 25.06 8.90
CA ALA A 21 22.81 24.77 7.54
C ALA A 21 24.33 24.99 7.35
N ASN A 22 24.99 25.73 8.22
CA ASN A 22 26.39 26.15 8.09
C ASN A 22 27.37 25.46 9.06
N GLY A 23 27.03 24.26 9.56
CA GLY A 23 28.00 23.44 10.32
C GLY A 23 28.36 23.98 11.70
N GLY A 24 27.46 24.70 12.38
CA GLY A 24 27.67 25.19 13.75
C GLY A 24 27.91 24.03 14.73
N ASN A 25 29.01 24.10 15.51
CA ASN A 25 29.39 23.12 16.53
C ASN A 25 28.34 23.06 17.65
N HIS A 26 27.49 22.02 17.62
CA HIS A 26 26.61 21.68 18.73
C HIS A 26 27.31 20.73 19.71
N PRO A 27 27.18 20.99 21.05
CA PRO A 27 27.65 20.00 22.01
C PRO A 27 26.91 18.67 21.87
N PRO A 28 27.59 17.52 21.98
CA PRO A 28 27.02 16.19 21.76
C PRO A 28 25.87 15.81 22.70
N GLU A 29 25.70 16.55 23.81
CA GLU A 29 24.65 16.32 24.81
C GLU A 29 23.38 17.15 24.57
N CYS A 30 23.30 17.92 23.48
CA CYS A 30 22.13 18.73 23.19
C CYS A 30 20.98 17.91 22.64
N LYS A 31 19.82 17.97 23.30
CA LYS A 31 18.60 17.26 22.83
C LYS A 31 18.11 17.70 21.44
N CYS A 32 18.54 18.85 20.93
CA CYS A 32 18.28 19.27 19.55
C CYS A 32 19.07 18.42 18.56
N TYR A 33 20.25 17.90 18.93
CA TYR A 33 21.07 17.04 18.07
C TYR A 33 20.39 15.70 17.80
N SER A 34 19.80 15.06 18.83
CA SER A 34 19.02 13.82 18.65
C SER A 34 17.76 14.04 17.82
N ARG A 35 17.11 15.19 17.92
CA ARG A 35 15.95 15.56 17.11
C ARG A 35 16.32 15.81 15.64
N ILE A 36 17.46 16.44 15.40
CA ILE A 36 18.00 16.68 14.05
C ILE A 36 18.38 15.33 13.42
N LEU A 37 19.10 14.45 14.14
CA LEU A 37 19.46 13.12 13.64
C LEU A 37 18.22 12.30 13.31
N SER A 38 17.19 12.28 14.16
CA SER A 38 15.95 11.55 13.88
C SER A 38 15.20 12.09 12.65
N SER A 39 15.22 13.41 12.42
CA SER A 39 14.60 13.99 11.21
C SER A 39 15.45 13.75 9.95
N TYR A 40 16.78 13.71 10.06
CA TYR A 40 17.66 13.34 8.94
C TYR A 40 17.54 11.85 8.59
N ASP A 41 17.46 10.97 9.59
CA ASP A 41 17.25 9.52 9.35
C ASP A 41 15.90 9.25 8.71
N GLN A 42 14.83 9.90 9.16
CA GLN A 42 13.52 9.83 8.50
C GLN A 42 13.57 10.34 7.06
N SER A 43 14.29 11.43 6.80
CA SER A 43 14.42 11.98 5.45
C SER A 43 15.24 11.09 4.52
N LEU A 44 16.27 10.38 5.02
CA LEU A 44 17.06 9.43 4.23
C LEU A 44 16.25 8.19 3.85
N GLU A 45 15.45 7.67 4.77
CA GLU A 45 14.57 6.53 4.50
C GLU A 45 13.45 6.93 3.53
N GLU A 46 12.86 8.11 3.71
CA GLU A 46 11.88 8.66 2.78
C GLU A 46 12.48 8.90 1.38
N LEU A 47 13.71 9.42 1.30
CA LEU A 47 14.46 9.56 0.04
C LEU A 47 14.77 8.20 -0.61
N LYS A 48 15.08 7.17 0.17
CA LYS A 48 15.25 5.81 -0.35
C LYS A 48 13.94 5.28 -0.91
N PHE A 49 12.82 5.47 -0.19
CA PHE A 49 11.50 5.07 -0.65
C PHE A 49 11.10 5.81 -1.94
N GLN A 50 11.29 7.13 -2.01
CA GLN A 50 10.98 7.95 -3.19
C GLN A 50 11.75 7.54 -4.46
N LYS A 51 12.87 6.82 -4.32
CA LYS A 51 13.65 6.24 -5.42
C LYS A 51 13.35 4.75 -5.67
N SER A 52 12.38 4.18 -4.97
CA SER A 52 12.05 2.76 -5.06
C SER A 52 10.98 2.47 -6.10
N ALA A 53 10.93 1.22 -6.54
CA ALA A 53 9.86 0.73 -7.41
C ALA A 53 8.48 0.80 -6.72
N CYS A 54 8.44 0.64 -5.38
CA CYS A 54 7.22 0.78 -4.59
C CYS A 54 6.63 2.18 -4.72
N HIS A 55 7.45 3.23 -4.61
CA HIS A 55 7.00 4.61 -4.75
C HIS A 55 6.48 4.91 -6.17
N PHE A 56 7.21 4.49 -7.21
CA PHE A 56 6.75 4.74 -8.59
C PHE A 56 5.48 3.95 -8.91
N ALA A 57 5.33 2.74 -8.38
CA ALA A 57 4.08 1.99 -8.46
C ALA A 57 2.94 2.65 -7.67
N GLN A 58 3.24 3.29 -6.53
CA GLN A 58 2.28 4.01 -5.70
C GLN A 58 1.71 5.26 -6.39
N ILE A 59 2.55 6.02 -7.08
CA ILE A 59 2.14 7.24 -7.79
C ILE A 59 1.74 7.02 -9.25
N GLY A 60 1.82 5.76 -9.74
CA GLY A 60 1.47 5.40 -11.12
C GLY A 60 2.46 5.87 -12.18
N ASN A 61 3.73 6.13 -11.83
CA ASN A 61 4.73 6.58 -12.80
C ASN A 61 5.34 5.38 -13.54
N VAL A 62 4.68 5.00 -14.64
CA VAL A 62 5.04 3.84 -15.48
C VAL A 62 6.45 3.96 -16.04
N GLU A 63 6.82 5.16 -16.54
CA GLU A 63 8.11 5.39 -17.20
C GLU A 63 9.29 5.15 -16.24
N LYS A 64 9.24 5.76 -15.04
CA LYS A 64 10.29 5.57 -14.05
C LYS A 64 10.31 4.16 -13.49
N LEU A 65 9.14 3.55 -13.29
CA LEU A 65 9.04 2.15 -12.87
C LEU A 65 9.70 1.24 -13.91
N LYS A 66 9.40 1.44 -15.20
CA LYS A 66 10.00 0.69 -16.31
C LYS A 66 11.52 0.84 -16.35
N GLN A 67 12.05 2.06 -16.24
CA GLN A 67 13.49 2.30 -16.21
C GLN A 67 14.18 1.55 -15.06
N LEU A 68 13.57 1.52 -13.85
CA LEU A 68 14.13 0.75 -12.73
C LEU A 68 14.12 -0.75 -13.00
N LEU A 69 13.03 -1.28 -13.54
CA LEU A 69 12.90 -2.70 -13.85
C LEU A 69 13.85 -3.15 -14.97
N GLU A 70 14.11 -2.30 -15.95
CA GLU A 70 15.06 -2.58 -17.03
C GLU A 70 16.52 -2.55 -16.56
N ASN A 71 16.83 -1.70 -15.58
CA ASN A 71 18.17 -1.61 -15.00
C ASN A 71 18.51 -2.80 -14.07
N ASP A 72 17.57 -3.22 -13.22
CA ASP A 72 17.75 -4.31 -12.26
C ASP A 72 16.39 -4.91 -11.87
N CYS A 73 15.88 -5.81 -12.70
CA CYS A 73 14.57 -6.42 -12.46
C CYS A 73 14.55 -7.31 -11.20
N GLU A 74 15.61 -8.05 -10.90
CA GLU A 74 15.68 -8.94 -9.74
C GLU A 74 15.53 -8.16 -8.43
N ARG A 75 16.19 -7.02 -8.37
CA ARG A 75 16.15 -6.14 -7.20
C ARG A 75 14.78 -5.47 -7.01
N TRP A 76 14.18 -4.96 -8.10
CA TRP A 76 13.05 -4.04 -7.99
C TRP A 76 11.68 -4.67 -8.10
N THR A 77 11.52 -5.75 -8.90
CA THR A 77 10.19 -6.34 -9.16
C THR A 77 9.50 -6.82 -7.90
N ASN A 78 10.24 -7.51 -7.04
CA ASN A 78 9.72 -8.09 -5.79
C ASN A 78 10.29 -7.39 -4.54
N SER A 79 10.81 -6.17 -4.70
CA SER A 79 11.27 -5.37 -3.57
C SER A 79 10.11 -5.12 -2.61
N ILE A 80 10.40 -5.13 -1.32
CA ILE A 80 9.40 -4.87 -0.28
C ILE A 80 9.67 -3.51 0.36
N ASP A 81 8.59 -2.82 0.71
CA ASP A 81 8.67 -1.67 1.57
C ASP A 81 8.89 -2.13 3.01
N THR A 82 10.10 -1.91 3.52
CA THR A 82 10.51 -2.33 4.86
C THR A 82 9.95 -1.46 5.97
N GLN A 83 9.44 -0.27 5.64
CA GLN A 83 8.99 0.70 6.63
C GLN A 83 7.55 0.47 7.09
N LEU A 84 6.65 0.04 6.23
CA LEU A 84 5.24 0.04 6.53
C LEU A 84 4.64 -1.36 6.70
N SER A 85 4.70 -2.21 5.72
CA SER A 85 3.92 -3.45 5.77
C SER A 85 4.47 -4.58 4.89
N GLY A 86 5.67 -4.44 4.35
CA GLY A 86 6.22 -5.38 3.38
C GLY A 86 5.45 -5.43 2.07
N LEU A 87 4.92 -4.29 1.64
CA LEU A 87 4.21 -4.14 0.38
C LEU A 87 5.19 -4.19 -0.79
N THR A 88 4.86 -4.93 -1.84
CA THR A 88 5.61 -4.93 -3.11
C THR A 88 5.08 -3.85 -4.07
N PRO A 89 5.80 -3.51 -5.15
CA PRO A 89 5.28 -2.60 -6.18
C PRO A 89 3.92 -3.03 -6.71
N LEU A 90 3.69 -4.35 -6.86
CA LEU A 90 2.40 -4.88 -7.32
C LEU A 90 1.26 -4.59 -6.33
N HIS A 91 1.52 -4.66 -5.01
CA HIS A 91 0.52 -4.29 -4.01
C HIS A 91 0.14 -2.80 -4.08
N TYR A 92 1.13 -1.93 -4.25
CA TYR A 92 0.90 -0.49 -4.38
C TYR A 92 0.12 -0.14 -5.65
N ALA A 93 0.56 -0.64 -6.80
CA ALA A 93 -0.13 -0.41 -8.08
C ALA A 93 -1.57 -0.92 -8.04
N SER A 94 -1.79 -2.12 -7.46
CA SER A 94 -3.12 -2.74 -7.37
C SER A 94 -4.06 -1.98 -6.43
N ARG A 95 -3.56 -1.50 -5.29
CA ARG A 95 -4.34 -0.72 -4.33
C ARG A 95 -4.76 0.64 -4.89
N ASN A 96 -3.87 1.27 -5.67
CA ASN A 96 -4.08 2.65 -6.13
C ASN A 96 -4.70 2.73 -7.55
N GLY A 97 -5.08 1.59 -8.14
CA GLY A 97 -5.77 1.59 -9.43
C GLY A 97 -4.87 1.84 -10.65
N HIS A 98 -3.55 1.69 -10.52
CA HIS A 98 -2.60 1.97 -11.61
C HIS A 98 -2.46 0.77 -12.56
N SER A 99 -3.45 0.58 -13.43
CA SER A 99 -3.54 -0.57 -14.34
C SER A 99 -2.32 -0.74 -15.25
N GLU A 100 -1.75 0.36 -15.76
CA GLU A 100 -0.56 0.30 -16.61
C GLU A 100 0.70 -0.15 -15.85
N CYS A 101 0.86 0.27 -14.58
CA CYS A 101 1.93 -0.25 -13.74
C CYS A 101 1.74 -1.76 -13.45
N VAL A 102 0.49 -2.19 -13.23
CA VAL A 102 0.17 -3.62 -13.04
C VAL A 102 0.49 -4.41 -14.31
N LYS A 103 0.07 -3.95 -15.49
CA LYS A 103 0.40 -4.59 -16.77
C LYS A 103 1.91 -4.75 -16.94
N LEU A 104 2.67 -3.68 -16.69
CA LEU A 104 4.13 -3.71 -16.77
C LEU A 104 4.73 -4.74 -15.82
N LEU A 105 4.34 -4.74 -14.54
CA LEU A 105 4.87 -5.66 -13.53
C LEU A 105 4.53 -7.13 -13.85
N LEU A 106 3.38 -7.40 -14.47
CA LEU A 106 2.95 -8.73 -14.85
C LEU A 106 3.59 -9.26 -16.14
N GLU A 107 4.39 -8.46 -16.84
CA GLU A 107 5.14 -8.97 -17.99
C GLU A 107 6.08 -10.11 -17.54
N LYS A 108 6.05 -11.23 -18.28
CA LYS A 108 6.80 -12.46 -17.92
C LYS A 108 8.30 -12.23 -17.68
N LYS A 109 8.88 -11.25 -18.39
CA LYS A 109 10.32 -10.92 -18.27
C LYS A 109 10.73 -10.45 -16.86
N TYR A 110 9.79 -9.90 -16.07
CA TYR A 110 10.09 -9.37 -14.74
C TYR A 110 9.89 -10.37 -13.60
N ALA A 111 9.37 -11.57 -13.87
CA ALA A 111 9.17 -12.64 -12.89
C ALA A 111 8.50 -12.18 -11.58
N CYS A 112 7.47 -11.37 -11.71
CA CYS A 112 6.72 -10.82 -10.56
C CYS A 112 6.01 -11.94 -9.78
N LYS A 113 6.17 -11.94 -8.45
CA LYS A 113 5.47 -12.86 -7.55
C LYS A 113 4.03 -12.38 -7.34
N VAL A 114 3.10 -12.82 -8.21
CA VAL A 114 1.69 -12.38 -8.20
C VAL A 114 1.01 -12.65 -6.86
N ASN A 115 1.33 -13.79 -6.22
CA ASN A 115 0.79 -14.22 -4.93
C ASN A 115 1.68 -13.82 -3.73
N ALA A 116 2.54 -12.79 -3.89
CA ALA A 116 3.30 -12.26 -2.78
C ALA A 116 2.35 -11.79 -1.66
N ARG A 117 2.76 -12.04 -0.41
CA ARG A 117 2.01 -11.65 0.79
C ARG A 117 2.71 -10.51 1.51
N THR A 118 1.95 -9.58 2.03
CA THR A 118 2.49 -8.52 2.89
C THR A 118 2.94 -9.10 4.23
N THR A 119 3.96 -8.50 4.85
CA THR A 119 4.42 -8.92 6.20
C THR A 119 3.42 -8.55 7.28
N SER A 120 2.65 -7.49 7.08
CA SER A 120 1.55 -7.09 7.95
C SER A 120 0.22 -7.52 7.34
N GLY A 121 -0.40 -8.53 7.96
CA GLY A 121 -1.74 -8.98 7.60
C GLY A 121 -1.82 -10.01 6.47
N ASN A 122 -0.70 -10.53 5.94
CA ASN A 122 -0.66 -11.57 4.90
C ASN A 122 -1.55 -11.30 3.66
N SER A 123 -1.78 -10.03 3.33
CA SER A 123 -2.65 -9.61 2.24
C SER A 123 -1.95 -9.75 0.88
N THR A 124 -2.69 -10.13 -0.16
CA THR A 124 -2.19 -10.21 -1.55
C THR A 124 -2.58 -8.99 -2.38
N ALA A 125 -1.94 -8.80 -3.53
CA ALA A 125 -2.30 -7.75 -4.48
C ALA A 125 -3.76 -7.87 -4.95
N LEU A 126 -4.26 -9.10 -5.15
CA LEU A 126 -5.65 -9.37 -5.49
C LEU A 126 -6.62 -8.89 -4.41
N MET A 127 -6.32 -9.13 -3.14
CA MET A 127 -7.12 -8.62 -2.01
C MET A 127 -7.12 -7.10 -1.95
N ARG A 128 -5.97 -6.46 -2.25
CA ARG A 128 -5.86 -4.98 -2.27
C ARG A 128 -6.69 -4.37 -3.38
N ALA A 129 -6.63 -4.92 -4.60
CA ALA A 129 -7.46 -4.48 -5.74
C ALA A 129 -8.96 -4.67 -5.45
N SER A 130 -9.33 -5.80 -4.83
CA SER A 130 -10.73 -6.08 -4.45
C SER A 130 -11.25 -5.11 -3.39
N ALA A 131 -10.41 -4.73 -2.41
CA ALA A 131 -10.76 -3.80 -1.35
C ALA A 131 -10.91 -2.34 -1.82
N THR A 132 -10.37 -1.99 -2.98
CA THR A 132 -10.48 -0.64 -3.57
C THR A 132 -11.41 -0.59 -4.78
N GLY A 133 -12.01 -1.73 -5.16
CA GLY A 133 -12.97 -1.78 -6.25
C GLY A 133 -12.35 -1.72 -7.65
N GLU A 134 -11.08 -2.10 -7.80
CA GLU A 134 -10.35 -2.03 -9.07
C GLU A 134 -10.58 -3.28 -9.94
N ALA A 135 -11.77 -3.35 -10.55
CA ALA A 135 -12.26 -4.53 -11.28
C ALA A 135 -11.34 -4.95 -12.45
N GLU A 136 -10.78 -4.00 -13.19
CA GLU A 136 -9.85 -4.28 -14.28
C GLU A 136 -8.57 -4.95 -13.76
N ILE A 137 -8.03 -4.45 -12.66
CA ILE A 137 -6.83 -5.00 -12.03
C ILE A 137 -7.09 -6.40 -11.47
N VAL A 138 -8.27 -6.62 -10.86
CA VAL A 138 -8.68 -7.97 -10.40
C VAL A 138 -8.66 -8.96 -11.57
N GLU A 139 -9.21 -8.60 -12.72
CA GLU A 139 -9.16 -9.45 -13.92
C GLU A 139 -7.73 -9.72 -14.39
N MET A 140 -6.88 -8.69 -14.43
CA MET A 140 -5.49 -8.84 -14.86
C MET A 140 -4.71 -9.76 -13.92
N LEU A 141 -4.87 -9.60 -12.62
CA LEU A 141 -4.20 -10.44 -11.62
C LEU A 141 -4.64 -11.90 -11.72
N LEU A 142 -5.94 -12.17 -11.88
CA LEU A 142 -6.45 -13.54 -12.05
C LEU A 142 -5.95 -14.19 -13.34
N LYS A 143 -5.90 -13.44 -14.46
CA LYS A 143 -5.31 -13.90 -15.71
C LYS A 143 -3.80 -14.19 -15.58
N ALA A 144 -3.12 -13.49 -14.68
CA ALA A 144 -1.71 -13.72 -14.39
C ALA A 144 -1.46 -14.85 -13.36
N GLY A 145 -2.50 -15.55 -12.92
CA GLY A 145 -2.39 -16.67 -11.99
C GLY A 145 -2.48 -16.28 -10.51
N ALA A 146 -3.14 -15.18 -10.19
CA ALA A 146 -3.45 -14.86 -8.80
C ALA A 146 -4.41 -15.89 -8.21
N ASP A 147 -4.10 -16.37 -7.01
CA ASP A 147 -4.90 -17.37 -6.29
C ASP A 147 -5.99 -16.67 -5.46
N ALA A 148 -7.23 -16.83 -5.88
CA ALA A 148 -8.39 -16.24 -5.20
C ALA A 148 -8.76 -16.96 -3.89
N SER A 149 -8.21 -18.15 -3.62
CA SER A 149 -8.47 -18.92 -2.40
C SER A 149 -7.63 -18.48 -1.20
N LEU A 150 -6.58 -17.71 -1.44
CA LEU A 150 -5.69 -17.22 -0.38
C LEU A 150 -6.45 -16.39 0.65
N ARG A 151 -6.02 -16.52 1.91
CA ARG A 151 -6.60 -15.83 3.05
C ARG A 151 -5.55 -14.96 3.74
N ASP A 152 -5.98 -13.81 4.21
CA ASP A 152 -5.16 -12.93 5.06
C ASP A 152 -5.18 -13.38 6.53
N ASP A 153 -4.59 -12.58 7.42
CA ASP A 153 -4.54 -12.88 8.86
C ASP A 153 -5.91 -12.87 9.54
N ASP A 154 -6.90 -12.20 8.98
CA ASP A 154 -8.29 -12.24 9.45
C ASP A 154 -9.07 -13.45 8.87
N GLY A 155 -8.42 -14.27 8.04
CA GLY A 155 -9.05 -15.35 7.29
C GLY A 155 -9.91 -14.86 6.13
N GLU A 156 -9.78 -13.60 5.72
CA GLU A 156 -10.55 -13.00 4.65
C GLU A 156 -9.92 -13.28 3.28
N THR A 157 -10.77 -13.62 2.31
CA THR A 157 -10.38 -13.79 0.90
C THR A 157 -10.58 -12.48 0.12
N ALA A 158 -10.15 -12.44 -1.13
CA ALA A 158 -10.42 -11.32 -2.03
C ALA A 158 -11.92 -10.99 -2.15
N LEU A 159 -12.79 -12.00 -2.07
CA LEU A 159 -14.25 -11.80 -2.09
C LEU A 159 -14.76 -11.08 -0.83
N HIS A 160 -14.26 -11.43 0.37
CA HIS A 160 -14.58 -10.69 1.60
C HIS A 160 -14.19 -9.22 1.49
N LYS A 161 -13.02 -8.92 0.91
CA LYS A 161 -12.54 -7.54 0.68
C LYS A 161 -13.44 -6.78 -0.30
N ALA A 162 -13.94 -7.44 -1.36
CA ALA A 162 -14.89 -6.82 -2.29
C ALA A 162 -16.22 -6.42 -1.60
N TYR A 163 -16.75 -7.27 -0.72
CA TYR A 163 -17.94 -6.94 0.08
C TYR A 163 -17.68 -5.82 1.08
N THR A 164 -16.46 -5.74 1.63
CA THR A 164 -16.05 -4.61 2.48
C THR A 164 -16.01 -3.30 1.69
N PHE A 165 -15.51 -3.34 0.44
CA PHE A 165 -15.50 -2.19 -0.46
C PHE A 165 -16.93 -1.64 -0.69
N ILE A 166 -17.87 -2.46 -1.16
CA ILE A 166 -19.22 -1.97 -1.49
C ILE A 166 -19.95 -1.43 -0.26
N ARG A 167 -19.73 -2.01 0.92
CA ARG A 167 -20.27 -1.53 2.17
C ARG A 167 -19.71 -0.16 2.56
N GLN A 168 -18.41 0.04 2.41
CA GLN A 168 -17.79 1.34 2.68
C GLN A 168 -18.31 2.42 1.72
N GLU A 169 -18.47 2.08 0.43
CA GLU A 169 -19.00 2.99 -0.56
C GLU A 169 -20.46 3.36 -0.26
N LYS A 170 -21.30 2.41 0.13
CA LYS A 170 -22.69 2.68 0.53
C LYS A 170 -22.77 3.62 1.73
N ARG A 171 -21.94 3.43 2.77
CA ARG A 171 -21.90 4.31 3.96
C ARG A 171 -21.40 5.73 3.65
N ARG A 172 -20.45 5.87 2.72
CA ARG A 172 -19.92 7.18 2.31
C ARG A 172 -20.89 7.97 1.46
N ASN A 173 -21.81 7.29 0.78
CA ASN A 173 -22.68 7.87 -0.25
C ASN A 173 -24.13 8.04 0.22
N GLU A 174 -24.41 8.00 1.54
CA GLU A 174 -25.74 8.32 2.07
C GLU A 174 -26.18 9.75 1.69
N ASP A 175 -25.20 10.67 1.44
CA ASP A 175 -25.45 12.08 1.10
C ASP A 175 -25.05 12.47 -0.35
N PHE A 176 -24.51 11.56 -1.18
CA PHE A 176 -23.92 11.90 -2.49
C PHE A 176 -24.38 10.99 -3.64
N GLU A 177 -24.80 11.65 -4.72
CA GLU A 177 -25.06 11.21 -6.11
C GLU A 177 -25.27 9.71 -6.39
N GLU A 178 -26.49 9.37 -6.78
CA GLU A 178 -26.93 8.05 -7.25
C GLU A 178 -25.99 7.45 -8.34
N GLU A 179 -25.38 8.28 -9.17
CA GLU A 179 -24.41 7.84 -10.18
C GLU A 179 -23.15 7.20 -9.60
N ARG A 180 -22.61 7.75 -8.51
CA ARG A 180 -21.43 7.17 -7.85
C ARG A 180 -21.75 5.81 -7.26
N ARG A 181 -22.92 5.69 -6.65
CA ARG A 181 -23.41 4.42 -6.09
C ARG A 181 -23.58 3.38 -7.19
N LYS A 182 -24.26 3.70 -8.29
CA LYS A 182 -24.40 2.79 -9.45
C LYS A 182 -23.07 2.35 -10.03
N ARG A 183 -22.10 3.28 -10.12
CA ARG A 183 -20.74 2.96 -10.59
C ARG A 183 -20.00 2.01 -9.66
N ALA A 184 -20.11 2.20 -8.34
CA ALA A 184 -19.53 1.30 -7.35
C ALA A 184 -20.18 -0.10 -7.39
N GLU A 185 -21.49 -0.17 -7.54
CA GLU A 185 -22.24 -1.42 -7.68
C GLU A 185 -21.83 -2.19 -8.95
N MET A 186 -21.70 -1.52 -10.09
CA MET A 186 -21.22 -2.16 -11.33
C MET A 186 -19.80 -2.71 -11.18
N LYS A 187 -18.89 -1.96 -10.53
CA LYS A 187 -17.52 -2.44 -10.26
C LYS A 187 -17.54 -3.66 -9.35
N PHE A 188 -18.34 -3.61 -8.29
CA PHE A 188 -18.52 -4.72 -7.35
C PHE A 188 -19.07 -5.98 -8.03
N GLU A 189 -20.15 -5.87 -8.79
CA GLU A 189 -20.72 -6.99 -9.52
C GLU A 189 -19.71 -7.65 -10.46
N LYS A 190 -18.93 -6.84 -11.18
CA LYS A 190 -17.87 -7.33 -12.05
C LYS A 190 -16.81 -8.10 -11.27
N ILE A 191 -16.36 -7.56 -10.13
CA ILE A 191 -15.37 -8.22 -9.25
C ILE A 191 -15.92 -9.56 -8.73
N VAL A 192 -17.13 -9.56 -8.20
CA VAL A 192 -17.78 -10.79 -7.68
C VAL A 192 -17.90 -11.85 -8.77
N LYS A 193 -18.37 -11.48 -9.97
CA LYS A 193 -18.50 -12.39 -11.09
C LYS A 193 -17.17 -13.05 -11.45
N VAL A 194 -16.10 -12.27 -11.54
CA VAL A 194 -14.78 -12.76 -11.93
C VAL A 194 -14.16 -13.62 -10.82
N LEU A 195 -14.26 -13.21 -9.56
CA LEU A 195 -13.73 -13.96 -8.41
C LEU A 195 -14.45 -15.31 -8.25
N VAL A 196 -15.79 -15.34 -8.34
CA VAL A 196 -16.58 -16.59 -8.22
C VAL A 196 -16.34 -17.52 -9.40
N ALA A 197 -16.13 -17.00 -10.61
CA ALA A 197 -15.77 -17.81 -11.76
C ALA A 197 -14.41 -18.50 -11.58
N ASN A 198 -13.44 -17.88 -10.91
CA ASN A 198 -12.12 -18.45 -10.64
C ASN A 198 -12.06 -19.29 -9.35
N TYR A 199 -12.93 -19.00 -8.39
CA TYR A 199 -13.03 -19.74 -7.13
C TYR A 199 -14.50 -19.83 -6.69
N PRO A 200 -15.25 -20.86 -7.17
CA PRO A 200 -16.69 -21.02 -6.90
C PRO A 200 -17.03 -21.13 -5.41
N GLU A 201 -16.16 -21.74 -4.63
CA GLU A 201 -16.35 -21.92 -3.19
C GLU A 201 -16.17 -20.64 -2.38
N ALA A 202 -15.70 -19.55 -3.00
CA ALA A 202 -15.41 -18.28 -2.32
C ALA A 202 -16.60 -17.76 -1.48
N ARG A 203 -17.84 -18.02 -1.91
CA ARG A 203 -19.06 -17.59 -1.22
C ARG A 203 -19.34 -18.35 0.08
N THR A 204 -18.80 -19.55 0.25
CA THR A 204 -19.05 -20.42 1.40
C THR A 204 -17.93 -20.33 2.45
N VAL A 205 -16.81 -19.76 2.06
CA VAL A 205 -15.63 -19.59 2.93
C VAL A 205 -15.94 -18.61 4.04
N THR A 206 -15.70 -19.01 5.29
CA THR A 206 -15.82 -18.15 6.46
C THR A 206 -14.48 -17.54 6.86
N ASN A 207 -14.49 -16.28 7.32
CA ASN A 207 -13.32 -15.66 7.95
C ASN A 207 -13.09 -16.18 9.37
N ARG A 208 -12.10 -15.66 10.11
CA ARG A 208 -11.83 -16.05 11.52
C ARG A 208 -12.98 -15.77 12.49
N ARG A 209 -13.90 -14.87 12.12
CA ARG A 209 -15.11 -14.56 12.92
C ARG A 209 -16.29 -15.48 12.59
N GLY A 210 -16.11 -16.45 11.68
CA GLY A 210 -17.17 -17.32 11.18
C GLY A 210 -18.10 -16.67 10.18
N GLU A 211 -17.79 -15.45 9.67
CA GLU A 211 -18.64 -14.71 8.75
C GLU A 211 -18.31 -15.08 7.30
N LYS A 212 -19.32 -15.35 6.49
CA LYS A 212 -19.19 -15.48 5.03
C LYS A 212 -19.15 -14.12 4.34
N PRO A 213 -18.58 -14.02 3.11
CA PRO A 213 -18.52 -12.76 2.39
C PRO A 213 -19.90 -12.10 2.21
N CYS A 214 -20.94 -12.89 1.95
CA CYS A 214 -22.28 -12.43 1.64
C CYS A 214 -23.23 -12.25 2.84
N GLU A 215 -22.88 -12.74 4.04
CA GLU A 215 -23.74 -12.66 5.23
C GLU A 215 -23.69 -11.30 5.94
N ARG A 216 -22.78 -10.45 5.55
CA ARG A 216 -22.81 -9.06 6.00
C ARG A 216 -23.80 -8.32 5.13
N GLU A 217 -25.03 -8.19 5.60
CA GLU A 217 -26.10 -7.46 4.91
C GLU A 217 -25.62 -6.14 4.29
N ILE A 218 -25.94 -5.98 3.03
CA ILE A 218 -25.59 -4.80 2.23
C ILE A 218 -26.61 -3.70 2.53
#